data_c237541709ac2895fe2a13a2d5e11b69
#
_entry.id   c237541709ac2895fe2a13a2d5e11b69
#
_cell.length_a   1.000
_cell.length_b   1.000
_cell.length_c   1.000
_cell.angle_alpha   90.00
_cell.angle_beta   90.00
_cell.angle_gamma   90.00
#
_symmetry.space_group_name_H-M   'P 1'
#
loop_
_entity.id
_entity.type
_entity.pdbx_description
1 polymer ?
#
loop_
_entity_poly.entity_id
_entity_poly.type
_entity_poly.pdbx_seq_one_letter_code
_entity_poly.pdbx_strand_id
1 'polypeptide(L)'
;MTTAHPAEAMFAADEASRSLGIELLEHGPGRAELRMTVTRAMVNGHGIAHGGYVFLLADTAFACACNSHGPVTVAAGADITFVAPAHAGDVLVARAEERTRFGRSGIYDVSVRRGDEVIAEFRGRSRSVGRATGDAPKESQ
;
A
#
# COMPACT_ATOMS: atom_id res chain seq x y z
N MET A 1 -11.85 24.16 9.84
CA MET A 1 -11.36 23.42 8.68
C MET A 1 -10.49 22.25 9.14
N THR A 2 -10.78 21.08 8.66
CA THR A 2 -10.02 19.89 9.05
C THR A 2 -8.82 19.71 8.17
N THR A 3 -7.70 19.34 8.77
CA THR A 3 -6.50 18.97 8.04
C THR A 3 -6.68 17.55 7.51
N ALA A 4 -6.24 17.30 6.29
CA ALA A 4 -6.30 15.98 5.72
C ALA A 4 -5.47 15.01 6.57
N HIS A 5 -5.97 13.80 6.74
CA HIS A 5 -5.23 12.75 7.44
C HIS A 5 -3.92 12.46 6.68
N PRO A 6 -2.81 12.16 7.38
CA PRO A 6 -1.54 11.90 6.72
C PRO A 6 -1.61 10.86 5.59
N ALA A 7 -2.37 9.79 5.78
CA ALA A 7 -2.51 8.78 4.73
C ALA A 7 -3.23 9.36 3.52
N GLU A 8 -4.27 10.17 3.72
CA GLU A 8 -5.00 10.80 2.62
C GLU A 8 -4.12 11.78 1.86
N ALA A 9 -3.36 12.60 2.59
CA ALA A 9 -2.48 13.58 1.96
C ALA A 9 -1.41 12.89 1.14
N MET A 10 -0.83 11.84 1.66
CA MET A 10 0.18 11.07 0.95
C MET A 10 -0.39 10.41 -0.29
N PHE A 11 -1.55 9.77 -0.17
CA PHE A 11 -2.18 9.09 -1.30
C PHE A 11 -2.60 10.09 -2.38
N ALA A 12 -3.08 11.25 -1.98
CA ALA A 12 -3.49 12.28 -2.94
C ALA A 12 -2.31 12.74 -3.83
N ALA A 13 -1.09 12.64 -3.32
CA ALA A 13 0.12 13.00 -4.06
C ALA A 13 0.76 11.80 -4.76
N ASP A 14 0.22 10.60 -4.60
CA ASP A 14 0.79 9.37 -5.17
C ASP A 14 0.30 9.17 -6.60
N GLU A 15 1.05 9.72 -7.54
CA GLU A 15 0.71 9.65 -8.97
C GLU A 15 0.75 8.22 -9.50
N ALA A 16 1.72 7.42 -9.04
CA ALA A 16 1.89 6.05 -9.52
C ALA A 16 0.66 5.21 -9.21
N SER A 17 0.18 5.28 -7.98
CA SER A 17 -1.00 4.51 -7.58
C SER A 17 -2.27 5.05 -8.23
N ARG A 18 -2.42 6.36 -8.25
CA ARG A 18 -3.63 6.98 -8.80
C ARG A 18 -3.77 6.75 -10.29
N SER A 19 -2.65 6.73 -11.02
CA SER A 19 -2.69 6.48 -12.46
C SER A 19 -3.14 5.06 -12.81
N LEU A 20 -3.06 4.14 -11.86
CA LEU A 20 -3.54 2.77 -12.03
C LEU A 20 -4.98 2.60 -11.57
N GLY A 21 -5.63 3.67 -11.16
CA GLY A 21 -7.01 3.60 -10.68
C GLY A 21 -7.13 3.05 -9.26
N ILE A 22 -6.04 3.00 -8.51
CA ILE A 22 -6.11 2.57 -7.11
C ILE A 22 -6.88 3.60 -6.30
N GLU A 23 -7.77 3.13 -5.44
CA GLU A 23 -8.63 3.98 -4.62
C GLU A 23 -8.40 3.68 -3.14
N LEU A 24 -8.28 4.73 -2.33
CA LEU A 24 -8.20 4.59 -0.87
C LEU A 24 -9.62 4.52 -0.34
N LEU A 25 -9.99 3.37 0.23
CA LEU A 25 -11.36 3.13 0.71
C LEU A 25 -11.52 3.49 2.17
N GLU A 26 -10.61 3.01 3.02
CA GLU A 26 -10.64 3.26 4.45
C GLU A 26 -9.24 3.39 4.98
N HIS A 27 -9.09 4.11 6.09
CA HIS A 27 -7.82 4.21 6.78
C HIS A 27 -8.07 4.56 8.25
N GLY A 28 -7.07 4.28 9.06
CA GLY A 28 -7.10 4.59 10.48
C GLY A 28 -5.70 4.35 11.04
N PRO A 29 -5.51 4.50 12.35
CA PRO A 29 -4.19 4.29 12.95
C PRO A 29 -3.69 2.87 12.66
N GLY A 30 -2.58 2.79 11.94
CA GLY A 30 -1.93 1.52 11.60
C GLY A 30 -2.67 0.65 10.60
N ARG A 31 -3.67 1.19 9.88
CA ARG A 31 -4.43 0.38 8.92
C ARG A 31 -4.86 1.18 7.71
N ALA A 32 -5.06 0.48 6.61
CA ALA A 32 -5.59 1.07 5.38
C ALA A 32 -6.19 0.00 4.50
N GLU A 33 -7.20 0.37 3.73
CA GLU A 33 -7.83 -0.53 2.77
C GLU A 33 -7.92 0.19 1.43
N LEU A 34 -7.42 -0.46 0.38
CA LEU A 34 -7.37 0.11 -0.96
C LEU A 34 -7.88 -0.90 -1.98
N ARG A 35 -8.31 -0.38 -3.12
CA ARG A 35 -8.90 -1.19 -4.19
C ARG A 35 -8.27 -0.88 -5.52
N MET A 36 -8.07 -1.91 -6.34
CA MET A 36 -7.60 -1.78 -7.71
C MET A 36 -8.32 -2.76 -8.61
N THR A 37 -8.81 -2.29 -9.74
CA THR A 37 -9.35 -3.18 -10.77
C THR A 37 -8.22 -3.53 -11.72
N VAL A 38 -8.02 -4.83 -11.97
CA VAL A 38 -7.00 -5.30 -12.90
C VAL A 38 -7.45 -4.95 -14.33
N THR A 39 -6.63 -4.19 -15.04
CA THR A 39 -6.90 -3.84 -16.42
C THR A 39 -6.12 -4.76 -17.36
N ARG A 40 -6.46 -4.72 -18.64
CA ARG A 40 -5.74 -5.53 -19.64
C ARG A 40 -4.27 -5.12 -19.74
N ALA A 41 -3.95 -3.86 -19.47
CA ALA A 41 -2.57 -3.37 -19.49
C ALA A 41 -1.73 -3.95 -18.36
N MET A 42 -2.35 -4.55 -17.35
CA MET A 42 -1.65 -5.13 -16.21
C MET A 42 -1.39 -6.63 -16.36
N VAL A 43 -1.85 -7.23 -17.46
CA VAL A 43 -1.77 -8.68 -17.66
C VAL A 43 -0.44 -9.04 -18.31
N ASN A 44 0.17 -10.13 -17.81
CA ASN A 44 1.44 -10.63 -18.35
C ASN A 44 1.22 -11.60 -19.50
N GLY A 45 2.31 -12.20 -19.98
CA GLY A 45 2.25 -13.12 -21.12
C GLY A 45 1.48 -14.42 -20.86
N HIS A 46 1.15 -14.71 -19.60
CA HIS A 46 0.35 -15.89 -19.24
C HIS A 46 -1.13 -15.56 -19.09
N GLY A 47 -1.54 -14.32 -19.34
CA GLY A 47 -2.95 -13.93 -19.23
C GLY A 47 -3.38 -13.63 -17.81
N ILE A 48 -2.47 -13.47 -16.87
CA ILE A 48 -2.79 -13.15 -15.49
C ILE A 48 -2.16 -11.82 -15.08
N ALA A 49 -2.69 -11.20 -14.04
CA ALA A 49 -2.17 -9.94 -13.55
C ALA A 49 -0.68 -10.09 -13.23
N HIS A 50 0.11 -9.17 -13.77
CA HIS A 50 1.55 -9.16 -13.51
C HIS A 50 1.78 -8.93 -12.01
N GLY A 51 2.67 -9.74 -11.41
CA GLY A 51 2.94 -9.64 -9.98
C GLY A 51 3.36 -8.26 -9.51
N GLY A 52 4.01 -7.50 -10.39
CA GLY A 52 4.42 -6.13 -10.06
C GLY A 52 3.25 -5.21 -9.73
N TYR A 53 2.11 -5.38 -10.38
CA TYR A 53 0.93 -4.56 -10.09
C TYR A 53 0.25 -4.98 -8.79
N VAL A 54 0.22 -6.28 -8.52
CA VAL A 54 -0.31 -6.78 -7.24
C VAL A 54 0.58 -6.30 -6.10
N PHE A 55 1.90 -6.35 -6.30
CA PHE A 55 2.86 -5.84 -5.32
C PHE A 55 2.63 -4.35 -5.08
N LEU A 56 2.44 -3.57 -6.14
CA LEU A 56 2.25 -2.12 -6.02
C LEU A 56 1.01 -1.80 -5.18
N LEU A 57 -0.09 -2.51 -5.42
CA LEU A 57 -1.30 -2.32 -4.62
C LEU A 57 -1.04 -2.61 -3.14
N ALA A 58 -0.38 -3.73 -2.85
CA ALA A 58 -0.06 -4.10 -1.48
C ALA A 58 0.89 -3.08 -0.84
N ASP A 59 1.88 -2.62 -1.59
CA ASP A 59 2.86 -1.66 -1.11
C ASP A 59 2.23 -0.32 -0.81
N THR A 60 1.28 0.12 -1.64
CA THR A 60 0.57 1.37 -1.39
C THR A 60 -0.29 1.28 -0.13
N ALA A 61 -0.95 0.14 0.09
CA ALA A 61 -1.72 -0.07 1.31
C ALA A 61 -0.81 -0.05 2.54
N PHE A 62 0.35 -0.70 2.45
CA PHE A 62 1.36 -0.66 3.49
C PHE A 62 1.82 0.77 3.77
N ALA A 63 2.09 1.54 2.71
CA ALA A 63 2.55 2.93 2.86
C ALA A 63 1.49 3.79 3.55
N CYS A 64 0.22 3.63 3.19
CA CYS A 64 -0.86 4.36 3.84
C CYS A 64 -0.96 4.00 5.33
N ALA A 65 -0.84 2.72 5.66
CA ALA A 65 -0.92 2.28 7.04
C ALA A 65 0.25 2.80 7.88
N CYS A 66 1.48 2.70 7.37
CA CYS A 66 2.65 3.11 8.16
C CYS A 66 2.80 4.62 8.25
N ASN A 67 2.21 5.38 7.32
CA ASN A 67 2.22 6.84 7.39
C ASN A 67 1.02 7.39 8.16
N SER A 68 0.14 6.54 8.64
CA SER A 68 -1.06 6.98 9.36
C SER A 68 -0.75 7.68 10.68
N HIS A 69 0.44 7.48 11.20
CA HIS A 69 0.84 8.05 12.49
C HIS A 69 1.43 9.46 12.38
N GLY A 70 1.64 9.96 11.17
CA GLY A 70 2.08 11.33 10.93
C GLY A 70 3.51 11.45 10.40
N PRO A 71 4.53 10.91 11.09
CA PRO A 71 5.91 11.04 10.59
C PRO A 71 6.08 10.34 9.25
N VAL A 72 6.89 10.93 8.39
CA VAL A 72 7.20 10.32 7.10
C VAL A 72 7.88 8.98 7.33
N THR A 73 7.32 7.93 6.76
CA THR A 73 7.76 6.56 6.95
C THR A 73 7.89 5.89 5.59
N VAL A 74 8.99 5.20 5.41
CA VAL A 74 9.33 4.57 4.14
C VAL A 74 9.50 3.07 4.32
N ALA A 75 9.44 2.33 3.22
CA ALA A 75 9.68 0.89 3.25
C ALA A 75 11.17 0.63 3.46
N ALA A 76 11.50 -0.23 4.42
CA ALA A 76 12.86 -0.73 4.63
C ALA A 76 13.03 -2.10 3.97
N GLY A 77 11.94 -2.79 3.71
CA GLY A 77 11.96 -4.08 3.03
C GLY A 77 10.56 -4.65 2.97
N ALA A 78 10.38 -5.67 2.14
CA ALA A 78 9.09 -6.32 2.01
C ALA A 78 9.24 -7.70 1.39
N ASP A 79 8.28 -8.57 1.71
CA ASP A 79 8.15 -9.89 1.09
C ASP A 79 6.72 -10.04 0.59
N ILE A 80 6.56 -10.75 -0.51
CA ILE A 80 5.24 -11.08 -1.02
C ILE A 80 5.20 -12.54 -1.46
N THR A 81 4.06 -13.18 -1.22
CA THR A 81 3.76 -14.51 -1.76
C THR A 81 2.52 -14.39 -2.60
N PHE A 82 2.59 -14.81 -3.85
CA PHE A 82 1.45 -14.83 -4.74
C PHE A 82 0.74 -16.16 -4.56
N VAL A 83 -0.50 -16.12 -4.07
CA VAL A 83 -1.25 -17.31 -3.67
C VAL A 83 -2.12 -17.82 -4.81
N ALA A 84 -2.76 -16.92 -5.55
CA ALA A 84 -3.66 -17.26 -6.64
C ALA A 84 -3.59 -16.20 -7.73
N PRO A 85 -3.86 -16.59 -9.00
CA PRO A 85 -3.81 -15.63 -10.09
C PRO A 85 -5.02 -14.70 -10.08
N ALA A 86 -4.82 -13.48 -10.57
CA ALA A 86 -5.89 -12.54 -10.84
C ALA A 86 -5.92 -12.27 -12.35
N HIS A 87 -7.07 -11.85 -12.86
CA HIS A 87 -7.29 -11.68 -14.29
C HIS A 87 -7.87 -10.30 -14.57
N ALA A 88 -7.81 -9.88 -15.83
CA ALA A 88 -8.39 -8.60 -16.24
C ALA A 88 -9.86 -8.54 -15.83
N GLY A 89 -10.27 -7.43 -15.24
CA GLY A 89 -11.62 -7.23 -14.73
C GLY A 89 -11.79 -7.58 -13.26
N ASP A 90 -10.85 -8.31 -12.66
CA ASP A 90 -10.93 -8.63 -11.25
C ASP A 90 -10.72 -7.39 -10.39
N VAL A 91 -11.51 -7.28 -9.33
CA VAL A 91 -11.37 -6.21 -8.35
C VAL A 91 -10.61 -6.76 -7.16
N LEU A 92 -9.45 -6.18 -6.89
CA LEU A 92 -8.59 -6.59 -5.80
C LEU A 92 -8.66 -5.56 -4.67
N VAL A 93 -8.79 -6.04 -3.43
CA VAL A 93 -8.79 -5.19 -2.25
C VAL A 93 -7.60 -5.57 -1.38
N ALA A 94 -6.77 -4.60 -1.07
CA ALA A 94 -5.63 -4.76 -0.19
C ALA A 94 -5.97 -4.18 1.17
N ARG A 95 -5.78 -4.97 2.22
CA ARG A 95 -6.00 -4.51 3.58
C ARG A 95 -4.70 -4.62 4.35
N ALA A 96 -4.18 -3.48 4.80
CA ALA A 96 -2.95 -3.40 5.57
C ALA A 96 -3.25 -3.23 7.04
N GLU A 97 -2.53 -3.97 7.88
CA GLU A 97 -2.67 -3.90 9.33
C GLU A 97 -1.30 -3.90 9.99
N GLU A 98 -1.12 -2.98 10.92
CA GLU A 98 0.10 -2.91 11.70
C GLU A 98 0.16 -4.12 12.63
N ARG A 99 1.31 -4.80 12.63
CA ARG A 99 1.55 -5.91 13.56
C ARG A 99 2.28 -5.44 14.80
N THR A 100 3.30 -4.60 14.62
CA THR A 100 4.06 -4.07 15.75
C THR A 100 4.87 -2.86 15.31
N ARG A 101 5.19 -2.00 16.25
CA ARG A 101 6.14 -0.91 16.06
C ARG A 101 7.20 -0.98 17.14
N PHE A 102 8.44 -0.69 16.77
CA PHE A 102 9.56 -0.72 17.69
C PHE A 102 10.60 0.29 17.23
N GLY A 103 10.92 1.26 18.10
CA GLY A 103 11.79 2.35 17.73
C GLY A 103 11.20 3.15 16.56
N ARG A 104 11.97 3.28 15.49
CA ARG A 104 11.53 3.94 14.25
C ARG A 104 11.01 2.95 13.23
N SER A 105 10.85 1.71 13.59
CA SER A 105 10.51 0.63 12.67
C SER A 105 9.12 0.12 12.93
N GLY A 106 8.57 -0.60 11.96
CA GLY A 106 7.28 -1.26 12.10
C GLY A 106 7.17 -2.44 11.16
N ILE A 107 6.28 -3.35 11.49
CA ILE A 107 5.96 -4.51 10.67
C ILE A 107 4.47 -4.46 10.38
N TYR A 108 4.12 -4.61 9.11
CA TYR A 108 2.75 -4.52 8.63
C TYR A 108 2.45 -5.70 7.73
N ASP A 109 1.28 -6.28 7.86
CA ASP A 109 0.83 -7.35 6.98
C ASP A 109 -0.27 -6.81 6.08
N VAL A 110 -0.21 -7.21 4.81
CA VAL A 110 -1.22 -6.82 3.83
C VAL A 110 -1.74 -8.08 3.17
N SER A 111 -3.06 -8.24 3.18
CA SER A 111 -3.73 -9.31 2.45
C SER A 111 -4.39 -8.69 1.23
N VAL A 112 -4.11 -9.24 0.05
CA VAL A 112 -4.75 -8.82 -1.20
C VAL A 112 -5.76 -9.89 -1.56
N ARG A 113 -7.02 -9.50 -1.74
CA ARG A 113 -8.11 -10.44 -1.95
C ARG A 113 -8.98 -10.05 -3.14
N ARG A 114 -9.57 -11.06 -3.76
CA ARG A 114 -10.67 -10.91 -4.69
C ARG A 114 -11.88 -11.57 -4.01
N GLY A 115 -12.78 -10.74 -3.47
CA GLY A 115 -13.82 -11.26 -2.60
C GLY A 115 -13.19 -11.92 -1.38
N ASP A 116 -13.52 -13.18 -1.14
CA ASP A 116 -12.96 -13.93 -0.02
C ASP A 116 -11.69 -14.69 -0.38
N GLU A 117 -11.32 -14.71 -1.65
CA GLU A 117 -10.15 -15.46 -2.10
C GLU A 117 -8.89 -14.64 -1.93
N VAL A 118 -7.90 -15.23 -1.25
CA VAL A 118 -6.59 -14.59 -1.08
C VAL A 118 -5.81 -14.68 -2.39
N ILE A 119 -5.38 -13.55 -2.90
CA ILE A 119 -4.56 -13.45 -4.11
C ILE A 119 -3.09 -13.36 -3.75
N ALA A 120 -2.76 -12.59 -2.69
CA ALA A 120 -1.38 -12.43 -2.26
C ALA A 120 -1.32 -12.06 -0.79
N GLU A 121 -0.21 -12.44 -0.16
CA GLU A 121 0.11 -12.03 1.22
C GLU A 121 1.43 -11.29 1.19
N PHE A 122 1.48 -10.18 1.87
CA PHE A 122 2.61 -9.26 1.82
C PHE A 122 2.97 -8.85 3.24
N ARG A 123 4.26 -8.79 3.54
CA ARG A 123 4.73 -8.24 4.81
C ARG A 123 5.71 -7.12 4.52
N GLY A 124 5.41 -5.92 5.03
CA GLY A 124 6.28 -4.77 4.89
C GLY A 124 6.97 -4.42 6.19
N ARG A 125 8.21 -3.99 6.08
CA ARG A 125 8.99 -3.46 7.19
C ARG A 125 9.23 -2.00 6.91
N SER A 126 8.89 -1.14 7.87
CA SER A 126 8.92 0.30 7.70
C SER A 126 9.99 0.95 8.55
N ARG A 127 10.38 2.17 8.17
CA ARG A 127 11.29 2.98 8.94
C ARG A 127 10.88 4.44 8.84
N SER A 128 10.64 5.07 9.98
CA SER A 128 10.33 6.48 10.04
C SER A 128 11.60 7.31 9.85
N VAL A 129 11.45 8.41 9.13
CA VAL A 129 12.57 9.34 8.93
C VAL A 129 12.48 10.56 9.84
N GLY A 130 11.55 10.52 10.79
CA GLY A 130 11.49 11.52 11.86
C GLY A 130 10.79 12.81 11.52
N ARG A 131 10.05 12.87 10.41
CA ARG A 131 9.33 14.08 10.03
C ARG A 131 7.88 13.77 9.71
N ALA A 132 7.00 14.76 9.91
CA ALA A 132 5.60 14.59 9.58
C ALA A 132 5.41 14.59 8.07
N THR A 133 4.41 13.82 7.61
CA THR A 133 4.01 13.80 6.22
C THR A 133 3.58 15.21 5.81
N GLY A 134 4.10 15.69 4.68
CA GLY A 134 3.85 17.02 4.18
C GLY A 134 4.98 17.99 4.40
N ASP A 135 5.94 17.66 5.28
CA ASP A 135 7.12 18.49 5.47
C ASP A 135 8.05 18.39 4.27
N ALA A 136 8.74 19.49 3.97
CA ALA A 136 9.72 19.47 2.91
C ALA A 136 10.86 18.52 3.28
N PRO A 137 11.35 17.69 2.34
CA PRO A 137 12.47 16.83 2.64
C PRO A 137 13.74 17.65 2.87
N LYS A 138 14.57 17.17 3.79
CA LYS A 138 15.88 17.77 3.97
C LYS A 138 16.80 17.30 2.87
N GLU A 139 17.73 18.18 2.49
CA GLU A 139 18.78 17.79 1.57
C GLU A 139 19.79 16.92 2.28
N SER A 140 20.57 16.22 1.51
CA SER A 140 21.69 15.44 2.02
C SER A 140 21.26 14.41 3.06
N GLN A 141 20.39 13.55 2.68
CA GLN A 141 20.04 12.43 3.54
C GLN A 141 20.88 11.20 3.21
#